data_a8bcae4b3d92fb4a3d56d9fc7a4be19f
#
_entry.id   a8bcae4b3d92fb4a3d56d9fc7a4be19f
#
_cell.length_a   1.000
_cell.length_b   1.000
_cell.length_c   1.000
_cell.angle_alpha   90.00
_cell.angle_beta   90.00
_cell.angle_gamma   90.00
#
_symmetry.space_group_name_H-M   'P 1'
#
loop_
_entity.id
_entity.type
_entity.pdbx_description
1 polymer ?
#
loop_
_entity_poly.entity_id
_entity_poly.type
_entity_poly.pdbx_seq_one_letter_code
_entity_poly.pdbx_strand_id
1 'polypeptide(L)'
;MRYKWLRLAGISAAALAWGACDTDDLTRVNEDPNNPTTAPAPPVFTYATRVSMERWFGRTPMNMVGPVLTVQQLAESQYPDEDQYLRLDGTVTDADFINGYVADLKNFQSVVDAGKAADEPLIWGPAQVMRSLLFGHMTDVWGDIPYSQALQGNAAQAIILPAYDPQKDIYAGLFNDLEEAATGMAAGGTQNLDDADPIYGGDGAKWRRFANSLRARYAMRLANVDATTARAELNAAMSDPGGLIASNADNAQINWPGDGVYDNPWADNNKSRDDHRLSKTLVDQMVPFNDPRLPVFAQPTQCFVNPVAGCPANPPKYAGLVNGLEANDAATFAKVTSRPGEIFYSTPDFCVDCASLDGATTPNFIMTYAEVSFILAEAAARTWTTGNAAALYEQGIRASMEQWGVTDDAAIDAYLAQPAIAYQGGTAGLRQIALQKWIALYTDGVEGWSEWRRTCVPETIKPGPAAIINTVPRRYQYSVRELSVNSENVEAAIARQGPDEFTTRMYWDTKPELAPTWPGATCGVR
;
A
#
# COMPACT_ATOMS: atom_id res chain seq x y z
N MET A 1 70.09 45.48 -29.77
CA MET A 1 69.83 44.13 -29.21
C MET A 1 68.78 44.10 -28.09
N ARG A 2 68.04 45.20 -27.80
CA ARG A 2 67.04 45.22 -26.68
C ARG A 2 65.56 44.87 -27.10
N TYR A 3 65.27 44.78 -28.36
CA TYR A 3 63.89 44.54 -28.86
C TYR A 3 63.55 43.06 -29.20
N LYS A 4 64.56 42.19 -29.25
CA LYS A 4 64.27 40.74 -29.54
C LYS A 4 63.88 39.94 -28.32
N TRP A 5 64.22 40.34 -27.10
CA TRP A 5 63.91 39.66 -25.86
C TRP A 5 62.42 39.88 -25.41
N LEU A 6 61.90 41.07 -25.71
CA LEU A 6 60.51 41.40 -25.36
C LEU A 6 59.48 40.66 -26.19
N ARG A 7 59.80 40.22 -27.42
CA ARG A 7 58.87 39.41 -28.25
C ARG A 7 58.89 37.95 -27.85
N LEU A 8 59.96 37.41 -27.36
CA LEU A 8 60.01 36.02 -26.88
C LEU A 8 59.29 35.85 -25.52
N ALA A 9 59.41 36.85 -24.64
CA ALA A 9 58.69 36.82 -23.35
C ALA A 9 57.17 36.94 -23.52
N GLY A 10 56.71 37.70 -24.52
CA GLY A 10 55.26 37.83 -24.82
C GLY A 10 54.62 36.55 -25.41
N ILE A 11 55.39 35.80 -26.20
CA ILE A 11 54.88 34.53 -26.78
C ILE A 11 54.88 33.43 -25.73
N SER A 12 55.84 33.39 -24.81
CA SER A 12 55.87 32.43 -23.71
C SER A 12 54.78 32.69 -22.66
N ALA A 13 54.39 33.95 -22.42
CA ALA A 13 53.28 34.28 -21.53
C ALA A 13 51.90 33.97 -22.15
N ALA A 14 51.75 34.11 -23.48
CA ALA A 14 50.52 33.72 -24.17
C ALA A 14 50.33 32.20 -24.28
N ALA A 15 51.43 31.42 -24.38
CA ALA A 15 51.38 29.96 -24.39
C ALA A 15 51.05 29.35 -23.03
N LEU A 16 51.43 30.02 -21.94
CA LEU A 16 51.08 29.62 -20.56
C LEU A 16 49.63 29.98 -20.18
N ALA A 17 49.02 30.94 -20.85
CA ALA A 17 47.59 31.28 -20.61
C ALA A 17 46.60 30.37 -21.32
N TRP A 18 47.03 29.56 -22.30
CA TRP A 18 46.17 28.59 -22.99
C TRP A 18 46.17 27.18 -22.37
N GLY A 19 47.06 26.93 -21.40
CA GLY A 19 47.09 25.67 -20.65
C GLY A 19 46.37 25.71 -19.31
N ALA A 20 45.73 26.82 -18.95
CA ALA A 20 45.17 27.04 -17.61
C ALA A 20 43.62 26.96 -17.54
N CYS A 21 42.97 26.61 -18.64
CA CYS A 21 41.54 26.30 -18.64
C CYS A 21 41.37 24.86 -19.06
N ASP A 22 41.58 23.95 -18.14
CA ASP A 22 41.01 22.62 -18.26
C ASP A 22 39.51 22.76 -18.00
N THR A 23 38.72 22.75 -19.09
CA THR A 23 37.27 22.90 -19.02
C THR A 23 36.62 21.72 -18.30
N ASP A 24 37.32 20.60 -18.17
CA ASP A 24 36.85 19.41 -17.46
C ASP A 24 36.84 19.61 -15.94
N ASP A 25 37.80 20.40 -15.38
CA ASP A 25 37.80 20.74 -13.95
C ASP A 25 36.69 21.74 -13.57
N LEU A 26 36.28 22.62 -14.48
CA LEU A 26 35.18 23.57 -14.23
C LEU A 26 33.80 22.90 -14.28
N THR A 27 33.64 21.81 -15.02
CA THR A 27 32.43 21.01 -15.03
C THR A 27 32.34 20.12 -13.79
N ARG A 28 33.45 19.59 -13.30
CA ARG A 28 33.52 18.78 -12.06
C ARG A 28 33.20 19.57 -10.79
N VAL A 29 33.51 20.87 -10.73
CA VAL A 29 33.18 21.75 -9.60
C VAL A 29 31.65 21.99 -9.49
N ASN A 30 30.91 21.80 -10.58
CA ASN A 30 29.44 21.92 -10.61
C ASN A 30 28.72 20.57 -10.46
N GLU A 31 29.44 19.46 -10.32
CA GLU A 31 28.84 18.19 -9.93
C GLU A 31 28.65 18.20 -8.41
N ASP A 32 27.40 18.27 -7.97
CA ASP A 32 27.07 18.14 -6.55
C ASP A 32 27.38 16.69 -6.10
N PRO A 33 28.42 16.49 -5.26
CA PRO A 33 28.81 15.15 -4.82
C PRO A 33 27.72 14.47 -3.95
N ASN A 34 26.77 15.27 -3.44
CA ASN A 34 25.65 14.76 -2.63
C ASN A 34 24.41 14.44 -3.49
N ASN A 35 24.38 14.90 -4.74
CA ASN A 35 23.32 14.60 -5.71
C ASN A 35 23.93 14.10 -7.03
N PRO A 36 24.49 12.89 -7.08
CA PRO A 36 25.08 12.34 -8.28
C PRO A 36 24.02 12.22 -9.39
N THR A 37 24.38 12.63 -10.60
CA THR A 37 23.50 12.54 -11.79
C THR A 37 23.21 11.09 -12.22
N THR A 38 24.03 10.14 -11.75
CA THR A 38 23.87 8.71 -11.96
C THR A 38 24.19 7.97 -10.66
N ALA A 39 23.22 7.22 -10.14
CA ALA A 39 23.43 6.31 -9.01
C ALA A 39 23.29 4.85 -9.49
N PRO A 40 24.06 3.90 -8.91
CA PRO A 40 23.88 2.48 -9.21
C PRO A 40 22.45 2.02 -8.89
N ALA A 41 21.89 1.15 -9.75
CA ALA A 41 20.50 0.67 -9.61
C ALA A 41 20.19 0.02 -8.24
N PRO A 42 21.05 -0.85 -7.65
CA PRO A 42 20.72 -1.53 -6.39
C PRO A 42 20.45 -0.57 -5.21
N PRO A 43 21.32 0.39 -4.84
CA PRO A 43 21.03 1.31 -3.74
C PRO A 43 19.82 2.23 -4.02
N VAL A 44 19.55 2.58 -5.29
CA VAL A 44 18.33 3.33 -5.64
C VAL A 44 17.09 2.49 -5.39
N PHE A 45 17.12 1.20 -5.69
CA PHE A 45 16.03 0.27 -5.41
C PHE A 45 15.75 0.17 -3.89
N THR A 46 16.81 -0.01 -3.07
CA THR A 46 16.67 -0.04 -1.60
C THR A 46 16.01 1.22 -1.07
N TYR A 47 16.50 2.39 -1.49
CA TYR A 47 15.98 3.69 -1.08
C TYR A 47 14.51 3.84 -1.50
N ALA A 48 14.21 3.60 -2.78
CA ALA A 48 12.86 3.73 -3.33
C ALA A 48 11.87 2.82 -2.61
N THR A 49 12.25 1.56 -2.34
CA THR A 49 11.40 0.61 -1.62
C THR A 49 11.09 1.10 -0.20
N ARG A 50 12.10 1.52 0.56
CA ARG A 50 11.91 1.98 1.94
C ARG A 50 11.05 3.23 2.02
N VAL A 51 11.37 4.26 1.24
CA VAL A 51 10.61 5.53 1.26
C VAL A 51 9.16 5.33 0.81
N SER A 52 8.94 4.50 -0.20
CA SER A 52 7.57 4.17 -0.65
C SER A 52 6.81 3.42 0.44
N MET A 53 7.43 2.44 1.09
CA MET A 53 6.74 1.68 2.14
C MET A 53 6.47 2.51 3.39
N GLU A 54 7.35 3.44 3.76
CA GLU A 54 7.07 4.42 4.82
C GLU A 54 5.85 5.29 4.47
N ARG A 55 5.70 5.71 3.21
CA ARG A 55 4.55 6.49 2.74
C ARG A 55 3.27 5.67 2.73
N TRP A 56 3.31 4.46 2.16
CA TRP A 56 2.12 3.65 1.90
C TRP A 56 1.72 2.73 3.05
N PHE A 57 2.54 2.61 4.11
CA PHE A 57 2.24 1.83 5.32
C PHE A 57 2.40 2.63 6.62
N GLY A 58 2.87 3.86 6.57
CA GLY A 58 3.14 4.70 7.74
C GLY A 58 1.99 5.62 8.14
N ARG A 59 2.33 6.57 9.03
CA ARG A 59 1.40 7.61 9.50
C ARG A 59 1.32 8.74 8.47
N THR A 60 0.73 8.44 7.36
CA THR A 60 0.48 9.38 6.26
C THR A 60 -1.00 9.30 5.84
N PRO A 61 -1.51 10.29 5.09
CA PRO A 61 -2.80 10.18 4.43
C PRO A 61 -2.94 8.97 3.51
N MET A 62 -1.82 8.34 3.13
CA MET A 62 -1.84 7.14 2.26
C MET A 62 -2.08 5.84 3.05
N ASN A 63 -2.04 5.85 4.39
CA ASN A 63 -2.33 4.66 5.18
C ASN A 63 -3.02 4.98 6.53
N MET A 64 -2.25 5.21 7.61
CA MET A 64 -2.79 5.29 8.98
C MET A 64 -3.71 6.49 9.21
N VAL A 65 -3.51 7.60 8.52
CA VAL A 65 -4.31 8.82 8.61
C VAL A 65 -5.47 8.85 7.60
N GLY A 66 -5.51 7.88 6.70
CA GLY A 66 -6.48 7.83 5.60
C GLY A 66 -7.15 6.47 5.44
N PRO A 67 -6.64 5.59 4.55
CA PRO A 67 -7.35 4.36 4.18
C PRO A 67 -7.65 3.42 5.33
N VAL A 68 -6.75 3.22 6.30
CA VAL A 68 -6.96 2.34 7.46
C VAL A 68 -8.10 2.83 8.36
N LEU A 69 -8.21 4.16 8.54
CA LEU A 69 -9.34 4.77 9.26
C LEU A 69 -10.63 4.69 8.43
N THR A 70 -10.53 4.94 7.12
CA THR A 70 -11.66 4.92 6.20
C THR A 70 -12.33 3.54 6.14
N VAL A 71 -11.53 2.46 6.16
CA VAL A 71 -12.07 1.09 6.20
C VAL A 71 -12.28 0.57 7.62
N GLN A 72 -12.11 1.41 8.61
CA GLN A 72 -12.44 1.12 9.99
C GLN A 72 -11.71 -0.12 10.55
N GLN A 73 -10.44 -0.25 10.23
CA GLN A 73 -9.53 -1.17 10.93
C GLN A 73 -8.92 -0.49 12.16
N LEU A 74 -8.60 0.81 12.06
CA LEU A 74 -8.26 1.67 13.18
C LEU A 74 -9.32 2.76 13.36
N ALA A 75 -9.31 3.42 14.51
CA ALA A 75 -10.06 4.61 14.85
C ALA A 75 -9.14 5.61 15.56
N GLU A 76 -9.38 6.90 15.40
CA GLU A 76 -8.55 7.97 15.93
C GLU A 76 -9.08 8.47 17.28
N SER A 77 -8.19 8.58 18.29
CA SER A 77 -8.56 9.01 19.64
C SER A 77 -8.07 10.40 20.03
N GLN A 78 -7.07 10.95 19.30
CA GLN A 78 -6.44 12.25 19.61
C GLN A 78 -6.71 13.28 18.53
N TYR A 79 -6.76 12.87 17.26
CA TYR A 79 -6.95 13.72 16.09
C TYR A 79 -8.18 13.28 15.30
N PRO A 80 -9.39 13.42 15.86
CA PRO A 80 -10.61 12.88 15.25
C PRO A 80 -10.97 13.50 13.90
N ASP A 81 -10.36 14.64 13.52
CA ASP A 81 -10.45 15.21 12.18
C ASP A 81 -9.95 14.24 11.09
N GLU A 82 -8.99 13.34 11.41
CA GLU A 82 -8.54 12.29 10.51
C GLU A 82 -9.68 11.27 10.25
N ASP A 83 -10.36 10.85 11.31
CA ASP A 83 -11.49 9.89 11.28
C ASP A 83 -12.79 10.50 10.72
N GLN A 84 -12.87 11.83 10.71
CA GLN A 84 -14.01 12.61 10.18
C GLN A 84 -13.87 12.91 8.68
N TYR A 85 -12.80 12.43 8.02
CA TYR A 85 -12.44 12.61 6.61
C TYR A 85 -11.94 14.03 6.25
N LEU A 86 -11.54 14.86 7.23
CA LEU A 86 -11.02 16.20 7.00
C LEU A 86 -9.59 16.23 6.41
N ARG A 87 -8.90 15.08 6.41
CA ARG A 87 -7.49 14.97 6.02
C ARG A 87 -7.28 14.28 4.65
N LEU A 88 -8.31 14.23 3.82
CA LEU A 88 -8.29 13.53 2.53
C LEU A 88 -8.40 14.46 1.33
N ASP A 89 -8.51 15.78 1.57
CA ASP A 89 -8.62 16.78 0.50
C ASP A 89 -7.28 16.99 -0.23
N GLY A 90 -7.37 17.57 -1.44
CA GLY A 90 -6.22 17.78 -2.31
C GLY A 90 -5.18 18.77 -1.78
N THR A 91 -5.46 19.52 -0.69
CA THR A 91 -4.46 20.36 -0.03
C THR A 91 -3.60 19.53 0.92
N VAL A 92 -4.22 18.66 1.71
CA VAL A 92 -3.52 17.79 2.68
C VAL A 92 -2.71 16.72 1.96
N THR A 93 -3.28 16.13 0.89
CA THR A 93 -2.65 15.02 0.14
C THR A 93 -1.75 15.49 -1.01
N ASP A 94 -1.58 16.81 -1.20
CA ASP A 94 -0.76 17.39 -2.28
C ASP A 94 0.67 16.85 -2.30
N ALA A 95 1.31 16.86 -1.13
CA ALA A 95 2.69 16.38 -1.01
C ALA A 95 2.80 14.87 -1.30
N ASP A 96 1.81 14.06 -0.91
CA ASP A 96 1.82 12.62 -1.15
C ASP A 96 1.60 12.30 -2.63
N PHE A 97 0.70 13.01 -3.31
CA PHE A 97 0.53 12.89 -4.75
C PHE A 97 1.84 13.20 -5.50
N ILE A 98 2.45 14.35 -5.22
CA ILE A 98 3.70 14.76 -5.87
C ILE A 98 4.85 13.81 -5.56
N ASN A 99 5.04 13.45 -4.28
CA ASN A 99 6.12 12.56 -3.87
C ASN A 99 5.93 11.14 -4.40
N GLY A 100 4.69 10.68 -4.61
CA GLY A 100 4.41 9.43 -5.32
C GLY A 100 5.07 9.39 -6.70
N TYR A 101 5.09 10.52 -7.42
CA TYR A 101 5.79 10.62 -8.71
C TYR A 101 7.29 10.87 -8.56
N VAL A 102 7.71 11.87 -7.79
CA VAL A 102 9.11 12.35 -7.82
C VAL A 102 10.04 11.57 -6.90
N ALA A 103 9.53 11.00 -5.81
CA ALA A 103 10.33 10.22 -4.87
C ALA A 103 10.14 8.71 -5.02
N ASP A 104 8.91 8.26 -5.29
CA ASP A 104 8.61 6.84 -5.36
C ASP A 104 8.77 6.32 -6.81
N LEU A 105 7.84 6.65 -7.70
CA LEU A 105 7.79 6.13 -9.07
C LEU A 105 9.03 6.46 -9.90
N LYS A 106 9.57 7.70 -9.78
CA LYS A 106 10.75 8.12 -10.56
C LYS A 106 11.99 7.31 -10.23
N ASN A 107 12.19 6.96 -8.97
CA ASN A 107 13.32 6.15 -8.56
C ASN A 107 13.21 4.72 -9.10
N PHE A 108 12.03 4.07 -9.01
CA PHE A 108 11.83 2.76 -9.63
C PHE A 108 12.00 2.82 -11.16
N GLN A 109 11.50 3.87 -11.82
CA GLN A 109 11.72 4.05 -13.26
C GLN A 109 13.21 4.10 -13.60
N SER A 110 14.02 4.80 -12.80
CA SER A 110 15.47 4.88 -13.05
C SER A 110 16.16 3.52 -12.94
N VAL A 111 15.70 2.66 -12.01
CA VAL A 111 16.19 1.27 -11.88
C VAL A 111 15.74 0.43 -13.08
N VAL A 112 14.49 0.59 -13.52
CA VAL A 112 13.98 -0.09 -14.73
C VAL A 112 14.80 0.30 -15.96
N ASP A 113 15.05 1.60 -16.17
CA ASP A 113 15.80 2.10 -17.30
C ASP A 113 17.24 1.58 -17.31
N ALA A 114 17.91 1.63 -16.15
CA ALA A 114 19.28 1.13 -16.00
C ALA A 114 19.38 -0.38 -16.21
N GLY A 115 18.45 -1.15 -15.64
CA GLY A 115 18.43 -2.61 -15.78
C GLY A 115 18.09 -3.06 -17.21
N LYS A 116 17.15 -2.38 -17.88
CA LYS A 116 16.83 -2.64 -19.31
C LYS A 116 18.00 -2.26 -20.22
N ALA A 117 18.70 -1.16 -19.97
CA ALA A 117 19.89 -0.77 -20.72
C ALA A 117 21.06 -1.76 -20.56
N ALA A 118 21.14 -2.44 -19.42
CA ALA A 118 22.14 -3.45 -19.13
C ALA A 118 21.73 -4.88 -19.53
N ASP A 119 20.49 -5.07 -20.00
CA ASP A 119 19.88 -6.40 -20.29
C ASP A 119 19.88 -7.32 -19.06
N GLU A 120 19.55 -6.76 -17.87
CA GLU A 120 19.54 -7.47 -16.58
C GLU A 120 18.09 -7.56 -16.01
N PRO A 121 17.32 -8.59 -16.40
CA PRO A 121 15.93 -8.75 -15.98
C PRO A 121 15.71 -8.90 -14.47
N LEU A 122 16.71 -9.44 -13.74
CA LEU A 122 16.63 -9.58 -12.27
C LEU A 122 16.93 -8.26 -11.52
N ILE A 123 17.23 -7.17 -12.27
CA ILE A 123 17.30 -5.80 -11.75
C ILE A 123 16.05 -5.03 -12.12
N TRP A 124 15.69 -4.98 -13.43
CA TRP A 124 14.55 -4.16 -13.86
C TRP A 124 13.19 -4.79 -13.54
N GLY A 125 13.08 -6.13 -13.52
CA GLY A 125 11.82 -6.81 -13.24
C GLY A 125 11.24 -6.49 -11.87
N PRO A 126 11.99 -6.66 -10.76
CA PRO A 126 11.58 -6.23 -9.43
C PRO A 126 11.16 -4.76 -9.36
N ALA A 127 11.93 -3.86 -9.97
CA ALA A 127 11.63 -2.44 -10.01
C ALA A 127 10.33 -2.13 -10.78
N GLN A 128 10.08 -2.83 -11.89
CA GLN A 128 8.84 -2.71 -12.66
C GLN A 128 7.63 -3.22 -11.87
N VAL A 129 7.78 -4.31 -11.09
CA VAL A 129 6.71 -4.80 -10.19
C VAL A 129 6.37 -3.75 -9.13
N MET A 130 7.37 -3.16 -8.46
CA MET A 130 7.16 -2.11 -7.47
C MET A 130 6.57 -0.84 -8.09
N ARG A 131 7.03 -0.43 -9.27
CA ARG A 131 6.44 0.68 -10.02
C ARG A 131 4.96 0.42 -10.33
N SER A 132 4.62 -0.80 -10.77
CA SER A 132 3.24 -1.21 -11.05
C SER A 132 2.37 -1.22 -9.79
N LEU A 133 2.91 -1.68 -8.64
CA LEU A 133 2.24 -1.59 -7.35
C LEU A 133 1.87 -0.15 -7.01
N LEU A 134 2.82 0.77 -7.14
CA LEU A 134 2.61 2.17 -6.77
C LEU A 134 1.66 2.90 -7.72
N PHE A 135 1.74 2.67 -9.02
CA PHE A 135 0.74 3.18 -9.96
C PHE A 135 -0.66 2.63 -9.65
N GLY A 136 -0.75 1.34 -9.28
CA GLY A 136 -2.00 0.74 -8.82
C GLY A 136 -2.56 1.43 -7.58
N HIS A 137 -1.72 1.66 -6.55
CA HIS A 137 -2.12 2.41 -5.35
C HIS A 137 -2.59 3.82 -5.69
N MET A 138 -1.82 4.55 -6.51
CA MET A 138 -2.18 5.92 -6.89
C MET A 138 -3.49 5.98 -7.67
N THR A 139 -3.69 5.10 -8.67
CA THR A 139 -4.96 5.09 -9.39
C THR A 139 -6.13 4.63 -8.52
N ASP A 140 -5.90 3.74 -7.53
CA ASP A 140 -6.93 3.32 -6.57
C ASP A 140 -7.29 4.40 -5.55
N VAL A 141 -6.43 5.39 -5.35
CA VAL A 141 -6.69 6.54 -4.48
C VAL A 141 -7.33 7.71 -5.24
N TRP A 142 -6.83 8.06 -6.43
CA TRP A 142 -7.26 9.26 -7.18
C TRP A 142 -8.09 8.99 -8.44
N GLY A 143 -8.08 7.76 -8.96
CA GLY A 143 -8.74 7.39 -10.22
C GLY A 143 -7.85 7.62 -11.42
N ASP A 144 -8.27 8.46 -12.36
CA ASP A 144 -7.47 8.86 -13.53
C ASP A 144 -6.24 9.63 -13.07
N ILE A 145 -5.05 9.22 -13.49
CA ILE A 145 -3.76 9.82 -13.13
C ILE A 145 -2.79 9.83 -14.32
N PRO A 146 -1.74 10.64 -14.33
CA PRO A 146 -0.66 10.49 -15.30
C PRO A 146 -0.01 9.11 -15.22
N TYR A 147 -0.04 8.36 -16.33
CA TYR A 147 0.56 7.03 -16.44
C TYR A 147 1.41 6.88 -17.70
N SER A 148 0.81 6.93 -18.88
CA SER A 148 1.50 6.70 -20.17
C SER A 148 2.55 7.77 -20.50
N GLN A 149 2.31 9.00 -20.09
CA GLN A 149 3.21 10.15 -20.25
C GLN A 149 3.98 10.52 -18.99
N ALA A 150 3.75 9.80 -17.88
CA ALA A 150 4.44 10.07 -16.62
C ALA A 150 5.94 9.78 -16.70
N LEU A 151 6.72 10.41 -15.82
CA LEU A 151 8.16 10.17 -15.60
C LEU A 151 9.07 10.49 -16.81
N GLN A 152 8.55 11.20 -17.82
CA GLN A 152 9.26 11.55 -19.06
C GLN A 152 9.84 12.97 -19.06
N GLY A 153 9.92 13.62 -17.91
CA GLY A 153 10.47 14.98 -17.80
C GLY A 153 11.95 15.13 -18.21
N ASN A 154 12.72 14.03 -18.21
CA ASN A 154 14.13 14.01 -18.63
C ASN A 154 14.33 13.40 -20.03
N ALA A 155 13.25 13.07 -20.74
CA ALA A 155 13.34 12.55 -22.11
C ALA A 155 13.87 13.61 -23.10
N ALA A 156 14.38 13.19 -24.25
CA ALA A 156 14.83 14.10 -25.32
C ALA A 156 13.71 15.07 -25.78
N GLN A 157 12.46 14.64 -25.66
CA GLN A 157 11.26 15.46 -25.78
C GLN A 157 10.55 15.41 -24.43
N ALA A 158 10.97 16.28 -23.52
CA ALA A 158 10.45 16.30 -22.15
C ALA A 158 8.94 16.56 -22.10
N ILE A 159 8.21 15.69 -21.39
CA ILE A 159 6.79 15.88 -21.07
C ILE A 159 6.72 16.35 -19.63
N ILE A 160 6.44 17.64 -19.44
CA ILE A 160 6.37 18.30 -18.12
C ILE A 160 4.93 18.49 -17.62
N LEU A 161 3.94 18.42 -18.51
CA LEU A 161 2.51 18.46 -18.22
C LEU A 161 1.86 17.21 -18.80
N PRO A 162 2.00 16.05 -18.15
CA PRO A 162 1.50 14.79 -18.68
C PRO A 162 -0.02 14.76 -18.69
N ALA A 163 -0.59 14.09 -19.70
CA ALA A 163 -2.02 13.79 -19.73
C ALA A 163 -2.38 12.82 -18.59
N TYR A 164 -3.62 12.95 -18.09
CA TYR A 164 -4.22 12.00 -17.16
C TYR A 164 -4.88 10.87 -17.92
N ASP A 165 -4.40 9.65 -17.77
CA ASP A 165 -4.94 8.49 -18.44
C ASP A 165 -6.22 8.00 -17.73
N PRO A 166 -7.21 7.49 -18.48
CA PRO A 166 -8.36 6.81 -17.89
C PRO A 166 -7.94 5.62 -17.04
N GLN A 167 -8.53 5.45 -15.86
CA GLN A 167 -8.20 4.34 -14.96
C GLN A 167 -8.28 2.96 -15.66
N LYS A 168 -9.23 2.78 -16.60
CA LYS A 168 -9.34 1.57 -17.41
C LYS A 168 -8.06 1.27 -18.19
N ASP A 169 -7.46 2.31 -18.80
CA ASP A 169 -6.28 2.16 -19.63
C ASP A 169 -5.02 1.97 -18.76
N ILE A 170 -5.01 2.58 -17.56
CA ILE A 170 -3.97 2.35 -16.56
C ILE A 170 -3.94 0.86 -16.17
N TYR A 171 -5.08 0.24 -15.84
CA TYR A 171 -5.14 -1.18 -15.52
C TYR A 171 -4.66 -2.07 -16.67
N ALA A 172 -5.02 -1.73 -17.91
CA ALA A 172 -4.51 -2.45 -19.08
C ALA A 172 -2.97 -2.35 -19.19
N GLY A 173 -2.41 -1.17 -18.91
CA GLY A 173 -0.97 -0.96 -18.84
C GLY A 173 -0.30 -1.75 -17.71
N LEU A 174 -0.91 -1.78 -16.53
CA LEU A 174 -0.39 -2.54 -15.38
C LEU A 174 -0.34 -4.05 -15.66
N PHE A 175 -1.32 -4.61 -16.36
CA PHE A 175 -1.27 -6.02 -16.77
C PHE A 175 -0.09 -6.29 -17.72
N ASN A 176 0.13 -5.42 -18.69
CA ASN A 176 1.26 -5.54 -19.62
C ASN A 176 2.62 -5.41 -18.89
N ASP A 177 2.74 -4.43 -17.99
CA ASP A 177 3.97 -4.20 -17.22
C ASP A 177 4.32 -5.41 -16.34
N LEU A 178 3.31 -6.01 -15.69
CA LEU A 178 3.51 -7.18 -14.83
C LEU A 178 3.83 -8.46 -15.63
N GLU A 179 3.21 -8.63 -16.80
CA GLU A 179 3.53 -9.73 -17.72
C GLU A 179 4.96 -9.61 -18.26
N GLU A 180 5.36 -8.39 -18.67
CA GLU A 180 6.73 -8.12 -19.12
C GLU A 180 7.74 -8.44 -18.02
N ALA A 181 7.48 -7.98 -16.77
CA ALA A 181 8.34 -8.24 -15.63
C ALA A 181 8.47 -9.74 -15.33
N ALA A 182 7.34 -10.47 -15.29
CA ALA A 182 7.34 -11.91 -15.04
C ALA A 182 8.09 -12.68 -16.14
N THR A 183 7.89 -12.30 -17.39
CA THR A 183 8.57 -12.92 -18.56
C THR A 183 10.07 -12.62 -18.56
N GLY A 184 10.45 -11.37 -18.28
CA GLY A 184 11.84 -10.97 -18.18
C GLY A 184 12.58 -11.76 -17.08
N MET A 185 12.01 -11.80 -15.89
CA MET A 185 12.60 -12.55 -14.76
C MET A 185 12.69 -14.06 -15.05
N ALA A 186 11.77 -14.61 -15.85
CA ALA A 186 11.86 -16.01 -16.30
C ALA A 186 13.06 -16.28 -17.21
N ALA A 187 13.52 -15.30 -17.97
CA ALA A 187 14.71 -15.41 -18.81
C ALA A 187 16.01 -15.45 -17.97
N GLY A 188 15.94 -14.92 -16.73
CA GLY A 188 17.10 -14.79 -15.85
C GLY A 188 18.00 -13.62 -16.23
N GLY A 189 19.13 -13.49 -15.54
CA GLY A 189 20.14 -12.45 -15.74
C GLY A 189 21.47 -12.88 -15.16
N THR A 190 22.51 -12.07 -15.35
CA THR A 190 23.84 -12.31 -14.77
C THR A 190 24.02 -11.56 -13.44
N GLN A 191 23.20 -10.54 -13.19
CA GLN A 191 23.17 -9.75 -11.97
C GLN A 191 21.75 -9.72 -11.41
N ASN A 192 21.64 -9.54 -10.10
CA ASN A 192 20.39 -9.32 -9.39
C ASN A 192 20.57 -8.21 -8.36
N LEU A 193 19.57 -7.97 -7.51
CA LEU A 193 19.61 -6.91 -6.51
C LEU A 193 20.31 -7.35 -5.20
N ASP A 194 20.48 -8.65 -4.96
CA ASP A 194 21.08 -9.22 -3.74
C ASP A 194 20.57 -8.51 -2.45
N ASP A 195 21.47 -8.17 -1.53
CA ASP A 195 21.18 -7.50 -0.26
C ASP A 195 20.56 -6.08 -0.41
N ALA A 196 20.57 -5.53 -1.62
CA ALA A 196 19.89 -4.25 -1.90
C ALA A 196 18.36 -4.39 -2.03
N ASP A 197 17.85 -5.62 -2.09
CA ASP A 197 16.42 -5.94 -2.11
C ASP A 197 15.91 -6.24 -0.70
N PRO A 198 15.19 -5.31 -0.03
CA PRO A 198 14.70 -5.51 1.33
C PRO A 198 13.47 -6.44 1.41
N ILE A 199 12.95 -6.93 0.26
CA ILE A 199 11.76 -7.77 0.19
C ILE A 199 12.14 -9.24 0.04
N TYR A 200 12.94 -9.59 -0.95
CA TYR A 200 13.24 -10.99 -1.28
C TYR A 200 14.74 -11.31 -1.38
N GLY A 201 15.63 -10.34 -1.09
CA GLY A 201 17.07 -10.55 -1.17
C GLY A 201 17.54 -10.95 -2.58
N GLY A 202 16.93 -10.41 -3.62
CA GLY A 202 17.27 -10.66 -5.02
C GLY A 202 16.70 -11.98 -5.60
N ASP A 203 15.80 -12.68 -4.89
CA ASP A 203 15.17 -13.91 -5.39
C ASP A 203 14.19 -13.63 -6.53
N GLY A 204 14.65 -13.77 -7.77
CA GLY A 204 13.85 -13.53 -8.97
C GLY A 204 12.64 -14.46 -9.12
N ALA A 205 12.68 -15.68 -8.54
CA ALA A 205 11.53 -16.59 -8.58
C ALA A 205 10.39 -16.09 -7.68
N LYS A 206 10.70 -15.55 -6.50
CA LYS A 206 9.72 -14.93 -5.62
C LYS A 206 9.17 -13.64 -6.22
N TRP A 207 10.01 -12.82 -6.84
CA TRP A 207 9.58 -11.63 -7.57
C TRP A 207 8.62 -11.95 -8.71
N ARG A 208 8.88 -13.03 -9.47
CA ARG A 208 7.97 -13.49 -10.52
C ARG A 208 6.61 -13.92 -9.96
N ARG A 209 6.60 -14.65 -8.82
CA ARG A 209 5.34 -14.99 -8.12
C ARG A 209 4.60 -13.75 -7.64
N PHE A 210 5.31 -12.77 -7.14
CA PHE A 210 4.71 -11.50 -6.74
C PHE A 210 4.10 -10.75 -7.93
N ALA A 211 4.80 -10.64 -9.06
CA ALA A 211 4.27 -10.04 -10.29
C ALA A 211 2.95 -10.70 -10.71
N ASN A 212 2.92 -12.03 -10.78
CA ASN A 212 1.72 -12.78 -11.14
C ASN A 212 0.60 -12.62 -10.11
N SER A 213 0.91 -12.59 -8.81
CA SER A 213 -0.07 -12.40 -7.73
C SER A 213 -0.66 -11.00 -7.75
N LEU A 214 0.15 -9.98 -8.04
CA LEU A 214 -0.31 -8.61 -8.20
C LEU A 214 -1.20 -8.46 -9.45
N ARG A 215 -0.86 -9.15 -10.55
CA ARG A 215 -1.73 -9.26 -11.72
C ARG A 215 -3.09 -9.88 -11.37
N ALA A 216 -3.10 -10.93 -10.54
CA ALA A 216 -4.33 -11.56 -10.05
C ALA A 216 -5.16 -10.63 -9.14
N ARG A 217 -4.52 -9.84 -8.25
CA ARG A 217 -5.16 -8.79 -7.44
C ARG A 217 -5.89 -7.79 -8.34
N TYR A 218 -5.20 -7.25 -9.33
CA TYR A 218 -5.77 -6.28 -10.27
C TYR A 218 -6.84 -6.88 -11.17
N ALA A 219 -6.70 -8.13 -11.58
CA ALA A 219 -7.76 -8.85 -12.28
C ALA A 219 -9.05 -8.88 -11.44
N MET A 220 -8.95 -9.27 -10.17
CA MET A 220 -10.13 -9.30 -9.28
C MET A 220 -10.69 -7.90 -8.99
N ARG A 221 -9.88 -6.84 -9.05
CA ARG A 221 -10.34 -5.46 -8.97
C ARG A 221 -11.38 -5.14 -10.06
N LEU A 222 -11.21 -5.68 -11.24
CA LEU A 222 -12.12 -5.47 -12.38
C LEU A 222 -13.32 -6.42 -12.39
N ALA A 223 -13.45 -7.35 -11.43
CA ALA A 223 -14.43 -8.42 -11.46
C ALA A 223 -15.90 -7.97 -11.62
N ASN A 224 -16.24 -6.77 -11.14
CA ASN A 224 -17.59 -6.23 -11.19
C ASN A 224 -17.86 -5.31 -12.40
N VAL A 225 -16.80 -4.75 -13.02
CA VAL A 225 -16.92 -3.81 -14.15
C VAL A 225 -16.60 -4.47 -15.48
N ASP A 226 -15.62 -5.38 -15.52
CA ASP A 226 -15.19 -6.10 -16.72
C ASP A 226 -14.78 -7.55 -16.36
N ALA A 227 -15.78 -8.39 -16.09
CA ALA A 227 -15.57 -9.78 -15.71
C ALA A 227 -14.84 -10.61 -16.79
N THR A 228 -14.92 -10.21 -18.06
CA THR A 228 -14.25 -10.91 -19.16
C THR A 228 -12.74 -10.70 -19.08
N THR A 229 -12.30 -9.45 -19.01
CA THR A 229 -10.89 -9.10 -18.81
C THR A 229 -10.37 -9.65 -17.49
N ALA A 230 -11.14 -9.47 -16.39
CA ALA A 230 -10.76 -9.98 -15.08
C ALA A 230 -10.46 -11.49 -15.09
N ARG A 231 -11.34 -12.29 -15.68
CA ARG A 231 -11.15 -13.75 -15.80
C ARG A 231 -9.96 -14.11 -16.70
N ALA A 232 -9.77 -13.39 -17.80
CA ALA A 232 -8.67 -13.65 -18.73
C ALA A 232 -7.32 -13.39 -18.06
N GLU A 233 -7.17 -12.23 -17.40
CA GLU A 233 -5.93 -11.82 -16.73
C GLU A 233 -5.60 -12.73 -15.53
N LEU A 234 -6.61 -13.09 -14.72
CA LEU A 234 -6.43 -14.05 -13.63
C LEU A 234 -5.93 -15.41 -14.15
N ASN A 235 -6.56 -15.95 -15.20
CA ASN A 235 -6.13 -17.23 -15.77
C ASN A 235 -4.74 -17.15 -16.39
N ALA A 236 -4.38 -16.04 -17.01
CA ALA A 236 -3.03 -15.81 -17.53
C ALA A 236 -1.99 -15.81 -16.40
N ALA A 237 -2.24 -15.08 -15.31
CA ALA A 237 -1.38 -15.05 -14.13
C ALA A 237 -1.21 -16.44 -13.49
N MET A 238 -2.30 -17.22 -13.36
CA MET A 238 -2.27 -18.58 -12.83
C MET A 238 -1.54 -19.58 -13.73
N SER A 239 -1.56 -19.36 -15.05
CA SER A 239 -0.97 -20.25 -16.04
C SER A 239 0.52 -20.01 -16.25
N ASP A 240 1.07 -18.91 -15.69
CA ASP A 240 2.51 -18.66 -15.74
C ASP A 240 3.26 -19.76 -14.99
N PRO A 241 4.32 -20.38 -15.57
CA PRO A 241 5.08 -21.43 -14.91
C PRO A 241 5.74 -21.03 -13.59
N GLY A 242 5.96 -19.72 -13.34
CA GLY A 242 6.45 -19.22 -12.06
C GLY A 242 5.41 -19.32 -10.94
N GLY A 243 4.13 -19.41 -11.30
CA GLY A 243 3.02 -19.50 -10.37
C GLY A 243 2.72 -18.19 -9.62
N LEU A 244 1.83 -18.30 -8.65
CA LEU A 244 1.50 -17.25 -7.70
C LEU A 244 2.26 -17.47 -6.38
N ILE A 245 2.18 -16.51 -5.44
CA ILE A 245 2.58 -16.70 -4.05
C ILE A 245 1.84 -17.93 -3.51
N ALA A 246 2.59 -18.94 -3.03
CA ALA A 246 2.08 -20.27 -2.71
C ALA A 246 2.27 -20.68 -1.25
N SER A 247 2.93 -19.86 -0.45
CA SER A 247 3.14 -20.05 0.98
C SER A 247 3.46 -18.73 1.67
N ASN A 248 3.38 -18.68 3.01
CA ASN A 248 3.80 -17.51 3.78
C ASN A 248 5.30 -17.18 3.62
N ALA A 249 6.12 -18.16 3.22
CA ALA A 249 7.54 -17.92 2.89
C ALA A 249 7.74 -17.15 1.57
N ASP A 250 6.70 -17.05 0.74
CA ASP A 250 6.70 -16.28 -0.50
C ASP A 250 6.06 -14.89 -0.34
N ASN A 251 5.56 -14.53 0.85
CA ASN A 251 4.94 -13.23 1.07
C ASN A 251 5.84 -12.09 0.63
N ALA A 252 5.29 -11.17 -0.17
CA ALA A 252 5.94 -9.89 -0.43
C ALA A 252 5.79 -9.04 0.82
N GLN A 253 6.88 -8.86 1.55
CA GLN A 253 6.92 -8.07 2.78
C GLN A 253 8.24 -7.31 2.86
N ILE A 254 8.19 -6.09 3.39
CA ILE A 254 9.42 -5.38 3.74
C ILE A 254 9.82 -5.74 5.16
N ASN A 255 11.07 -6.16 5.34
CA ASN A 255 11.67 -6.43 6.63
C ASN A 255 12.43 -5.17 7.08
N TRP A 256 12.02 -4.62 8.20
CA TRP A 256 12.64 -3.43 8.78
C TRP A 256 13.84 -3.83 9.63
N PRO A 257 14.99 -3.14 9.53
CA PRO A 257 16.17 -3.44 10.33
C PRO A 257 15.99 -3.15 11.82
N GLY A 258 15.09 -2.23 12.20
CA GLY A 258 14.87 -1.87 13.59
C GLY A 258 16.07 -1.14 14.21
N ASP A 259 16.78 -0.34 13.43
CA ASP A 259 18.04 0.31 13.80
C ASP A 259 17.86 1.76 14.32
N GLY A 260 16.61 2.19 14.46
CA GLY A 260 16.23 3.54 14.91
C GLY A 260 16.20 4.58 13.78
N VAL A 261 16.59 4.19 12.56
CA VAL A 261 16.48 5.00 11.34
C VAL A 261 15.42 4.42 10.41
N TYR A 262 15.42 3.10 10.28
CA TYR A 262 14.47 2.35 9.46
C TYR A 262 13.74 1.34 10.33
N ASP A 263 12.82 1.84 11.12
CA ASP A 263 11.93 1.05 11.96
C ASP A 263 10.60 0.83 11.25
N ASN A 264 9.86 -0.19 11.67
CA ASN A 264 8.47 -0.32 11.24
C ASN A 264 7.72 0.99 11.49
N PRO A 265 7.05 1.59 10.48
CA PRO A 265 6.47 2.93 10.61
C PRO A 265 5.32 3.01 11.63
N TRP A 266 4.64 1.91 11.95
CA TRP A 266 3.65 1.88 13.03
C TRP A 266 4.34 1.93 14.41
N ALA A 267 5.43 1.16 14.56
CA ALA A 267 6.21 1.18 15.79
C ALA A 267 6.89 2.55 15.97
N ASP A 268 7.37 3.16 14.91
CA ASP A 268 7.96 4.51 14.96
C ASP A 268 6.91 5.56 15.39
N ASN A 269 5.70 5.51 14.85
CA ASN A 269 4.58 6.34 15.31
C ASN A 269 4.32 6.16 16.81
N ASN A 270 4.25 4.91 17.27
CA ASN A 270 3.86 4.58 18.63
C ASN A 270 4.94 4.87 19.69
N LYS A 271 6.18 5.23 19.29
CA LYS A 271 7.22 5.71 20.23
C LYS A 271 6.82 7.00 20.95
N SER A 272 6.07 7.86 20.26
CA SER A 272 5.76 9.21 20.77
C SER A 272 4.27 9.55 20.74
N ARG A 273 3.41 8.64 20.26
CA ARG A 273 1.98 8.89 20.02
C ARG A 273 1.11 7.76 20.56
N ASP A 274 -0.05 8.16 21.12
CA ASP A 274 -1.13 7.27 21.57
C ASP A 274 -2.43 7.58 20.83
N ASP A 275 -2.33 7.78 19.53
CA ASP A 275 -3.40 8.32 18.70
C ASP A 275 -4.47 7.28 18.37
N HIS A 276 -4.02 6.08 17.99
CA HIS A 276 -4.89 5.06 17.38
C HIS A 276 -5.45 4.06 18.37
N ARG A 277 -6.65 3.60 18.08
CA ARG A 277 -7.33 2.44 18.71
C ARG A 277 -7.79 1.49 17.59
N LEU A 278 -8.01 0.22 17.94
CA LEU A 278 -8.75 -0.65 17.04
C LEU A 278 -10.14 -0.07 16.81
N SER A 279 -10.60 -0.09 15.56
CA SER A 279 -11.97 0.31 15.26
C SER A 279 -12.97 -0.67 15.87
N LYS A 280 -14.10 -0.12 16.33
CA LYS A 280 -15.24 -0.94 16.78
C LYS A 280 -15.71 -1.88 15.68
N THR A 281 -15.65 -1.46 14.43
CA THR A 281 -16.02 -2.29 13.28
C THR A 281 -15.15 -3.55 13.20
N LEU A 282 -13.83 -3.45 13.37
CA LEU A 282 -12.94 -4.60 13.35
C LEU A 282 -13.14 -5.50 14.58
N VAL A 283 -13.15 -4.92 15.77
CA VAL A 283 -13.27 -5.68 17.02
C VAL A 283 -14.59 -6.44 17.09
N ASP A 284 -15.68 -5.85 16.62
CA ASP A 284 -17.00 -6.51 16.58
C ASP A 284 -17.07 -7.69 15.58
N GLN A 285 -16.18 -7.77 14.58
CA GLN A 285 -16.06 -8.94 13.72
C GLN A 285 -15.22 -10.06 14.34
N MET A 286 -14.40 -9.78 15.34
CA MET A 286 -13.43 -10.73 15.89
C MET A 286 -13.81 -11.28 17.27
N VAL A 287 -14.26 -10.42 18.19
CA VAL A 287 -14.60 -10.79 19.58
C VAL A 287 -15.66 -11.90 19.68
N PRO A 288 -16.79 -11.83 18.95
CA PRO A 288 -17.85 -12.84 19.09
C PRO A 288 -17.42 -14.25 18.68
N PHE A 289 -16.37 -14.35 17.87
CA PHE A 289 -15.88 -15.62 17.34
C PHE A 289 -14.57 -16.08 18.00
N ASN A 290 -14.08 -15.36 19.03
CA ASN A 290 -12.78 -15.61 19.64
C ASN A 290 -11.68 -15.76 18.56
N ASP A 291 -11.63 -14.82 17.58
CA ASP A 291 -10.67 -14.87 16.50
C ASP A 291 -9.23 -14.88 17.06
N PRO A 292 -8.43 -15.90 16.77
CA PRO A 292 -7.09 -16.03 17.33
C PRO A 292 -6.12 -14.90 16.94
N ARG A 293 -6.43 -14.13 15.90
CA ARG A 293 -5.64 -12.94 15.50
C ARG A 293 -5.87 -11.73 16.40
N LEU A 294 -7.01 -11.68 17.11
CA LEU A 294 -7.36 -10.51 17.93
C LEU A 294 -6.32 -10.17 18.99
N PRO A 295 -5.76 -11.11 19.76
CA PRO A 295 -4.69 -10.83 20.73
C PRO A 295 -3.40 -10.29 20.10
N VAL A 296 -3.18 -10.54 18.79
CA VAL A 296 -2.03 -10.02 18.03
C VAL A 296 -2.33 -8.62 17.51
N PHE A 297 -3.55 -8.38 17.03
CA PHE A 297 -3.98 -7.09 16.48
C PHE A 297 -4.22 -6.04 17.55
N ALA A 298 -4.61 -6.46 18.76
CA ALA A 298 -5.10 -5.60 19.82
C ALA A 298 -4.41 -5.88 21.15
N GLN A 299 -3.99 -4.84 21.83
CA GLN A 299 -3.70 -4.92 23.26
C GLN A 299 -5.01 -5.03 24.06
N PRO A 300 -5.00 -5.67 25.24
CA PRO A 300 -6.09 -5.54 26.21
C PRO A 300 -6.35 -4.06 26.52
N THR A 301 -7.59 -3.71 26.87
CA THR A 301 -7.91 -2.33 27.25
C THR A 301 -7.15 -1.92 28.53
N GLN A 302 -6.79 -0.64 28.63
CA GLN A 302 -6.13 -0.11 29.82
C GLN A 302 -6.92 -0.42 31.09
N CYS A 303 -8.24 -0.28 31.04
CA CYS A 303 -9.11 -0.53 32.19
C CYS A 303 -9.18 -2.00 32.62
N PHE A 304 -8.97 -2.94 31.69
CA PHE A 304 -8.94 -4.37 32.00
C PHE A 304 -7.66 -4.77 32.73
N VAL A 305 -6.51 -4.27 32.28
CA VAL A 305 -5.19 -4.64 32.83
C VAL A 305 -4.88 -3.83 34.09
N ASN A 306 -5.08 -2.52 34.05
CA ASN A 306 -4.72 -1.59 35.11
C ASN A 306 -5.82 -0.55 35.33
N PRO A 307 -6.88 -0.90 36.09
CA PRO A 307 -8.01 0.00 36.29
C PRO A 307 -7.60 1.34 36.93
N VAL A 308 -8.01 2.42 36.29
CA VAL A 308 -7.82 3.81 36.73
C VAL A 308 -9.17 4.50 36.98
N ALA A 309 -9.15 5.71 37.53
CA ALA A 309 -10.38 6.48 37.78
C ALA A 309 -11.20 6.64 36.46
N GLY A 310 -12.49 6.32 36.56
CA GLY A 310 -13.44 6.37 35.44
C GLY A 310 -13.48 5.10 34.58
N CYS A 311 -12.80 4.03 34.97
CA CYS A 311 -13.01 2.72 34.38
C CYS A 311 -14.35 2.11 34.82
N PRO A 312 -15.05 1.36 33.93
CA PRO A 312 -16.25 0.61 34.30
C PRO A 312 -15.88 -0.51 35.30
N ALA A 313 -16.87 -0.97 36.08
CA ALA A 313 -16.66 -2.02 37.10
C ALA A 313 -16.22 -3.36 36.48
N ASN A 314 -16.66 -3.67 35.27
CA ASN A 314 -16.33 -4.88 34.51
C ASN A 314 -15.87 -4.47 33.09
N PRO A 315 -14.62 -4.01 32.94
CA PRO A 315 -14.14 -3.58 31.62
C PRO A 315 -13.93 -4.80 30.70
N PRO A 316 -14.27 -4.69 29.42
CA PRO A 316 -13.98 -5.74 28.45
C PRO A 316 -12.46 -5.87 28.24
N LYS A 317 -12.01 -7.10 28.00
CA LYS A 317 -10.60 -7.33 27.65
C LYS A 317 -10.24 -6.63 26.34
N TYR A 318 -11.08 -6.73 25.32
CA TYR A 318 -10.92 -6.06 24.03
C TYR A 318 -12.17 -5.25 23.71
N ALA A 319 -11.97 -4.02 23.23
CA ALA A 319 -13.04 -3.14 22.77
C ALA A 319 -12.53 -2.18 21.69
N GLY A 320 -13.31 -1.94 20.67
CA GLY A 320 -12.98 -1.00 19.62
C GLY A 320 -13.57 0.39 19.85
N LEU A 321 -12.88 1.42 19.33
CA LEU A 321 -13.35 2.80 19.31
C LEU A 321 -14.26 3.02 18.09
N VAL A 322 -15.33 3.77 18.29
CA VAL A 322 -16.18 4.22 17.16
C VAL A 322 -15.43 5.24 16.33
N ASN A 323 -15.42 5.08 15.00
CA ASN A 323 -14.79 6.03 14.10
C ASN A 323 -15.59 7.35 14.00
N GLY A 324 -14.89 8.45 13.74
CA GLY A 324 -15.49 9.77 13.47
C GLY A 324 -16.30 10.33 14.64
N LEU A 325 -15.79 10.18 15.87
CA LEU A 325 -16.34 10.84 17.07
C LEU A 325 -15.89 12.29 17.14
N GLU A 326 -16.61 13.09 17.94
CA GLU A 326 -16.12 14.39 18.41
C GLU A 326 -14.91 14.21 19.34
N ALA A 327 -13.99 15.19 19.38
CA ALA A 327 -12.72 15.11 20.10
C ALA A 327 -12.87 14.74 21.58
N ASN A 328 -13.85 15.32 22.30
CA ASN A 328 -14.08 15.03 23.70
C ASN A 328 -14.57 13.60 23.96
N ASP A 329 -15.38 13.08 23.05
CA ASP A 329 -15.89 11.71 23.13
C ASP A 329 -14.79 10.70 22.82
N ALA A 330 -14.01 10.93 21.75
CA ALA A 330 -12.87 10.08 21.38
C ALA A 330 -11.86 9.96 22.54
N ALA A 331 -11.44 11.07 23.14
CA ALA A 331 -10.54 11.09 24.29
C ALA A 331 -11.12 10.38 25.54
N THR A 332 -12.45 10.50 25.75
CA THR A 332 -13.13 9.83 26.87
C THR A 332 -13.07 8.32 26.75
N PHE A 333 -13.23 7.78 25.54
CA PHE A 333 -13.25 6.34 25.31
C PHE A 333 -11.85 5.71 25.15
N ALA A 334 -10.79 6.51 24.99
CA ALA A 334 -9.43 6.01 24.69
C ALA A 334 -8.92 4.94 25.68
N LYS A 335 -9.21 5.07 27.00
CA LYS A 335 -8.75 4.12 28.02
C LYS A 335 -9.57 2.83 28.13
N VAL A 336 -10.80 2.83 27.59
CA VAL A 336 -11.69 1.68 27.58
C VAL A 336 -11.70 0.95 26.24
N THR A 337 -10.85 1.36 25.31
CA THR A 337 -10.68 0.77 23.99
C THR A 337 -9.27 0.27 23.78
N SER A 338 -9.11 -0.72 22.92
CA SER A 338 -7.85 -1.42 22.65
C SER A 338 -6.94 -0.63 21.74
N ARG A 339 -5.67 -0.49 22.13
CA ARG A 339 -4.58 -0.04 21.27
C ARG A 339 -4.23 -1.09 20.21
N PRO A 340 -3.51 -0.72 19.14
CA PRO A 340 -2.84 -1.71 18.29
C PRO A 340 -2.00 -2.69 19.08
N GLY A 341 -1.80 -3.90 18.56
CA GLY A 341 -1.09 -4.97 19.24
C GLY A 341 0.35 -4.64 19.64
N GLU A 342 0.88 -5.38 20.62
CA GLU A 342 2.23 -5.16 21.13
C GLU A 342 3.32 -5.25 20.05
N ILE A 343 3.07 -6.02 18.98
CA ILE A 343 3.96 -6.16 17.82
C ILE A 343 4.24 -4.84 17.08
N PHE A 344 3.53 -3.76 17.39
CA PHE A 344 3.73 -2.43 16.85
C PHE A 344 4.31 -1.45 17.89
N TYR A 345 4.96 -1.96 18.95
CA TYR A 345 5.59 -1.13 19.98
C TYR A 345 7.05 -1.50 20.16
N SER A 346 7.90 -0.48 20.20
CA SER A 346 9.36 -0.60 20.44
C SER A 346 9.78 0.12 21.73
N THR A 347 8.82 0.77 22.43
CA THR A 347 9.01 1.42 23.72
C THR A 347 7.82 1.10 24.64
N PRO A 348 8.00 1.17 25.98
CA PRO A 348 6.92 0.86 26.93
C PRO A 348 5.89 1.98 27.10
N ASP A 349 6.11 3.19 26.57
CA ASP A 349 5.39 4.41 26.97
C ASP A 349 3.87 4.33 26.76
N PHE A 350 3.42 3.75 25.66
CA PHE A 350 2.00 3.58 25.33
C PHE A 350 1.57 2.12 25.25
N CYS A 351 2.39 1.23 25.77
CA CYS A 351 2.07 -0.19 25.83
C CYS A 351 1.43 -0.54 27.17
N VAL A 352 0.30 -1.25 27.13
CA VAL A 352 -0.48 -1.54 28.34
C VAL A 352 0.05 -2.76 29.10
N ASP A 353 0.44 -3.79 28.38
CA ASP A 353 0.89 -5.09 28.93
C ASP A 353 1.74 -5.82 27.89
N CYS A 354 2.83 -5.16 27.45
CA CYS A 354 3.70 -5.74 26.43
C CYS A 354 4.71 -6.70 27.04
N ALA A 355 4.71 -7.91 26.53
CA ALA A 355 5.72 -8.92 26.85
C ALA A 355 7.00 -8.73 26.01
N SER A 356 6.87 -8.13 24.82
CA SER A 356 7.95 -7.80 23.90
C SER A 356 7.85 -6.35 23.42
N LEU A 357 8.98 -5.77 23.05
CA LEU A 357 9.11 -4.44 22.45
C LEU A 357 9.88 -4.50 21.12
N ASP A 358 9.68 -5.58 20.37
CA ASP A 358 10.37 -5.83 19.10
C ASP A 358 9.66 -5.21 17.88
N GLY A 359 8.67 -4.35 18.12
CA GLY A 359 7.83 -3.77 17.08
C GLY A 359 8.58 -3.06 15.95
N ALA A 360 9.79 -2.53 16.23
CA ALA A 360 10.62 -1.88 15.23
C ALA A 360 10.97 -2.79 14.03
N THR A 361 11.00 -4.11 14.24
CA THR A 361 11.33 -5.11 13.21
C THR A 361 10.12 -5.81 12.62
N THR A 362 8.91 -5.50 13.08
CA THR A 362 7.68 -6.09 12.53
C THR A 362 7.58 -5.80 11.03
N PRO A 363 7.38 -6.81 10.17
CA PRO A 363 7.31 -6.60 8.73
C PRO A 363 6.02 -5.87 8.33
N ASN A 364 6.06 -5.11 7.23
CA ASN A 364 4.86 -4.68 6.52
C ASN A 364 4.59 -5.63 5.35
N PHE A 365 3.39 -6.18 5.33
CA PHE A 365 2.95 -7.11 4.28
C PHE A 365 2.36 -6.34 3.09
N ILE A 366 2.90 -6.60 1.90
CA ILE A 366 2.51 -5.93 0.64
C ILE A 366 1.55 -6.81 -0.17
N MET A 367 1.87 -8.10 -0.28
CA MET A 367 1.05 -9.12 -0.92
C MET A 367 1.29 -10.46 -0.25
N THR A 368 0.23 -11.14 0.18
CA THR A 368 0.35 -12.31 1.04
C THR A 368 -0.28 -13.56 0.45
N TYR A 369 0.18 -14.72 0.91
CA TYR A 369 -0.43 -16.00 0.60
C TYR A 369 -1.90 -16.08 1.03
N ALA A 370 -2.23 -15.46 2.17
CA ALA A 370 -3.60 -15.34 2.63
C ALA A 370 -4.47 -14.62 1.57
N GLU A 371 -4.02 -13.48 1.08
CA GLU A 371 -4.73 -12.71 0.07
C GLU A 371 -4.89 -13.49 -1.24
N VAL A 372 -3.80 -14.13 -1.73
CA VAL A 372 -3.86 -14.96 -2.94
C VAL A 372 -4.85 -16.10 -2.78
N SER A 373 -4.88 -16.75 -1.60
CA SER A 373 -5.85 -17.81 -1.30
C SER A 373 -7.28 -17.31 -1.37
N PHE A 374 -7.58 -16.10 -0.86
CA PHE A 374 -8.91 -15.49 -0.96
C PHE A 374 -9.24 -15.06 -2.40
N ILE A 375 -8.30 -14.56 -3.18
CA ILE A 375 -8.47 -14.28 -4.62
C ILE A 375 -8.88 -15.56 -5.35
N LEU A 376 -8.18 -16.66 -5.12
CA LEU A 376 -8.47 -17.95 -5.75
C LEU A 376 -9.79 -18.56 -5.24
N ALA A 377 -10.12 -18.38 -3.95
CA ALA A 377 -11.40 -18.80 -3.38
C ALA A 377 -12.58 -18.06 -4.05
N GLU A 378 -12.46 -16.74 -4.23
CA GLU A 378 -13.48 -15.96 -4.93
C GLU A 378 -13.61 -16.37 -6.40
N ALA A 379 -12.49 -16.58 -7.10
CA ALA A 379 -12.50 -17.05 -8.48
C ALA A 379 -13.16 -18.43 -8.63
N ALA A 380 -12.89 -19.34 -7.70
CA ALA A 380 -13.54 -20.64 -7.66
C ALA A 380 -15.05 -20.54 -7.34
N ALA A 381 -15.42 -19.68 -6.38
CA ALA A 381 -16.82 -19.44 -6.03
C ALA A 381 -17.62 -18.81 -7.19
N ARG A 382 -16.96 -17.99 -8.04
CA ARG A 382 -17.50 -17.43 -9.28
C ARG A 382 -17.47 -18.41 -10.46
N THR A 383 -16.96 -19.62 -10.28
CA THR A 383 -16.77 -20.62 -11.35
C THR A 383 -15.82 -20.18 -12.47
N TRP A 384 -14.88 -19.31 -12.15
CA TRP A 384 -13.85 -18.86 -13.10
C TRP A 384 -12.68 -19.84 -13.18
N THR A 385 -12.47 -20.60 -12.12
CA THR A 385 -11.45 -21.64 -12.00
C THR A 385 -12.05 -22.95 -11.50
N THR A 386 -11.32 -24.05 -11.62
CA THR A 386 -11.72 -25.39 -11.16
C THR A 386 -11.36 -25.68 -9.70
N GLY A 387 -10.86 -24.66 -8.96
CA GLY A 387 -10.48 -24.79 -7.56
C GLY A 387 -11.65 -25.10 -6.62
N ASN A 388 -11.32 -25.62 -5.43
CA ASN A 388 -12.29 -25.79 -4.35
C ASN A 388 -12.37 -24.53 -3.50
N ALA A 389 -13.44 -23.75 -3.65
CA ALA A 389 -13.62 -22.48 -2.95
C ALA A 389 -13.56 -22.63 -1.42
N ALA A 390 -14.12 -23.71 -0.85
CA ALA A 390 -14.10 -23.94 0.61
C ALA A 390 -12.66 -24.17 1.11
N ALA A 391 -11.90 -25.04 0.44
CA ALA A 391 -10.53 -25.35 0.84
C ALA A 391 -9.62 -24.11 0.71
N LEU A 392 -9.78 -23.33 -0.36
CA LEU A 392 -9.02 -22.07 -0.57
C LEU A 392 -9.39 -20.99 0.45
N TYR A 393 -10.66 -20.91 0.85
CA TYR A 393 -11.11 -20.01 1.90
C TYR A 393 -10.49 -20.36 3.26
N GLU A 394 -10.55 -21.64 3.67
CA GLU A 394 -9.90 -22.13 4.90
C GLU A 394 -8.39 -21.90 4.86
N GLN A 395 -7.76 -22.17 3.73
CA GLN A 395 -6.32 -21.90 3.51
C GLN A 395 -5.99 -20.43 3.71
N GLY A 396 -6.80 -19.51 3.20
CA GLY A 396 -6.62 -18.07 3.37
C GLY A 396 -6.68 -17.65 4.84
N ILE A 397 -7.61 -18.21 5.62
CA ILE A 397 -7.72 -17.93 7.06
C ILE A 397 -6.49 -18.47 7.81
N ARG A 398 -6.09 -19.73 7.56
CA ARG A 398 -4.89 -20.33 8.19
C ARG A 398 -3.64 -19.53 7.85
N ALA A 399 -3.42 -19.23 6.59
CA ALA A 399 -2.29 -18.43 6.13
C ALA A 399 -2.25 -17.03 6.80
N SER A 400 -3.42 -16.38 6.95
CA SER A 400 -3.53 -15.10 7.67
C SER A 400 -3.18 -15.23 9.15
N MET A 401 -3.59 -16.31 9.81
CA MET A 401 -3.26 -16.56 11.22
C MET A 401 -1.77 -16.83 11.41
N GLU A 402 -1.21 -17.73 10.61
CA GLU A 402 0.20 -18.12 10.64
C GLU A 402 1.15 -16.94 10.35
N GLN A 403 0.81 -16.07 9.38
CA GLN A 403 1.62 -14.89 9.07
C GLN A 403 1.74 -13.91 10.26
N TRP A 404 0.74 -13.89 11.14
CA TRP A 404 0.73 -13.08 12.36
C TRP A 404 1.20 -13.86 13.60
N GLY A 405 1.83 -15.03 13.40
CA GLY A 405 2.41 -15.83 14.48
C GLY A 405 1.41 -16.64 15.30
N VAL A 406 0.17 -16.78 14.85
CA VAL A 406 -0.80 -17.69 15.49
C VAL A 406 -0.51 -19.11 15.00
N THR A 407 0.04 -19.93 15.90
CA THR A 407 0.51 -21.31 15.60
C THR A 407 -0.24 -22.39 16.39
N ASP A 408 -1.26 -22.05 17.14
CA ASP A 408 -2.12 -23.01 17.85
C ASP A 408 -3.16 -23.61 16.90
N ASP A 409 -2.83 -24.76 16.30
CA ASP A 409 -3.71 -25.47 15.37
C ASP A 409 -5.08 -25.77 15.99
N ALA A 410 -5.14 -26.08 17.28
CA ALA A 410 -6.42 -26.37 17.95
C ALA A 410 -7.32 -25.14 18.03
N ALA A 411 -6.75 -23.96 18.29
CA ALA A 411 -7.48 -22.70 18.27
C ALA A 411 -7.94 -22.32 16.87
N ILE A 412 -7.07 -22.54 15.85
CA ILE A 412 -7.40 -22.31 14.44
C ILE A 412 -8.55 -23.22 13.99
N ASP A 413 -8.47 -24.53 14.31
CA ASP A 413 -9.50 -25.51 13.95
C ASP A 413 -10.83 -25.20 14.67
N ALA A 414 -10.79 -24.82 15.94
CA ALA A 414 -11.97 -24.39 16.69
C ALA A 414 -12.63 -23.14 16.10
N TYR A 415 -11.83 -22.19 15.59
CA TYR A 415 -12.32 -21.00 14.90
C TYR A 415 -13.03 -21.39 13.58
N LEU A 416 -12.38 -22.20 12.75
CA LEU A 416 -12.90 -22.64 11.44
C LEU A 416 -14.15 -23.50 11.55
N ALA A 417 -14.31 -24.29 12.64
CA ALA A 417 -15.45 -25.14 12.88
C ALA A 417 -16.74 -24.39 13.26
N GLN A 418 -16.66 -23.10 13.57
CA GLN A 418 -17.83 -22.31 13.97
C GLN A 418 -18.79 -22.15 12.78
N PRO A 419 -20.14 -22.34 12.97
CA PRO A 419 -21.10 -22.28 11.86
C PRO A 419 -21.10 -20.96 11.09
N ALA A 420 -20.76 -19.84 11.74
CA ALA A 420 -20.67 -18.54 11.07
C ALA A 420 -19.37 -18.37 10.24
N ILE A 421 -18.32 -19.12 10.56
CA ILE A 421 -17.03 -19.08 9.90
C ILE A 421 -16.92 -20.14 8.81
N ALA A 422 -17.42 -21.35 9.06
CA ALA A 422 -17.42 -22.45 8.09
C ALA A 422 -18.03 -22.01 6.75
N TYR A 423 -17.36 -22.33 5.65
CA TYR A 423 -17.75 -21.86 4.31
C TYR A 423 -19.15 -22.31 3.89
N GLN A 424 -19.99 -21.39 3.48
CA GLN A 424 -21.41 -21.64 3.19
C GLN A 424 -21.74 -21.74 1.69
N GLY A 425 -20.80 -21.35 0.81
CA GLY A 425 -21.03 -21.30 -0.63
C GLY A 425 -21.97 -20.19 -1.10
N GLY A 426 -22.14 -20.09 -2.41
CA GLY A 426 -23.02 -19.08 -3.03
C GLY A 426 -22.67 -17.64 -2.59
N THR A 427 -23.68 -16.79 -2.51
CA THR A 427 -23.52 -15.38 -2.07
C THR A 427 -23.00 -15.27 -0.64
N ALA A 428 -23.43 -16.16 0.26
CA ALA A 428 -22.92 -16.19 1.63
C ALA A 428 -21.42 -16.50 1.67
N GLY A 429 -20.98 -17.47 0.87
CA GLY A 429 -19.56 -17.80 0.74
C GLY A 429 -18.72 -16.66 0.16
N LEU A 430 -19.22 -15.96 -0.86
CA LEU A 430 -18.54 -14.77 -1.38
C LEU A 430 -18.40 -13.66 -0.32
N ARG A 431 -19.44 -13.46 0.48
CA ARG A 431 -19.40 -12.51 1.61
C ARG A 431 -18.38 -12.94 2.67
N GLN A 432 -18.33 -14.23 3.00
CA GLN A 432 -17.35 -14.77 3.96
C GLN A 432 -15.92 -14.57 3.46
N ILE A 433 -15.64 -14.84 2.18
CA ILE A 433 -14.35 -14.60 1.54
C ILE A 433 -13.95 -13.13 1.66
N ALA A 434 -14.85 -12.21 1.27
CA ALA A 434 -14.60 -10.77 1.33
C ALA A 434 -14.31 -10.28 2.77
N LEU A 435 -15.08 -10.76 3.77
CA LEU A 435 -14.87 -10.41 5.17
C LEU A 435 -13.52 -10.90 5.70
N GLN A 436 -13.18 -12.16 5.43
CA GLN A 436 -11.92 -12.72 5.89
C GLN A 436 -10.71 -12.10 5.17
N LYS A 437 -10.85 -11.76 3.89
CA LYS A 437 -9.84 -10.99 3.15
C LYS A 437 -9.65 -9.61 3.76
N TRP A 438 -10.73 -8.89 4.10
CA TRP A 438 -10.66 -7.58 4.75
C TRP A 438 -9.95 -7.65 6.12
N ILE A 439 -10.20 -8.69 6.94
CA ILE A 439 -9.47 -8.91 8.20
C ILE A 439 -8.00 -9.22 7.93
N ALA A 440 -7.69 -10.06 6.92
CA ALA A 440 -6.32 -10.43 6.57
C ALA A 440 -5.47 -9.25 6.06
N LEU A 441 -6.12 -8.25 5.44
CA LEU A 441 -5.50 -7.01 4.96
C LEU A 441 -5.26 -5.98 6.08
N TYR A 442 -5.32 -6.37 7.36
CA TYR A 442 -4.95 -5.50 8.47
C TYR A 442 -3.55 -4.92 8.26
N THR A 443 -3.42 -3.59 8.35
CA THR A 443 -2.26 -2.74 8.04
C THR A 443 -2.08 -2.31 6.57
N ASP A 444 -2.62 -3.02 5.58
CA ASP A 444 -2.64 -2.57 4.19
C ASP A 444 -3.93 -1.78 3.91
N GLY A 445 -3.92 -0.50 4.26
CA GLY A 445 -5.11 0.34 4.20
C GLY A 445 -5.63 0.55 2.79
N VAL A 446 -4.75 0.76 1.80
CA VAL A 446 -5.17 1.02 0.40
C VAL A 446 -5.84 -0.21 -0.20
N GLU A 447 -5.27 -1.39 -0.02
CA GLU A 447 -5.89 -2.63 -0.50
C GLU A 447 -7.17 -2.95 0.26
N GLY A 448 -7.18 -2.79 1.60
CA GLY A 448 -8.38 -2.97 2.42
C GLY A 448 -9.52 -2.04 2.00
N TRP A 449 -9.20 -0.76 1.69
CA TRP A 449 -10.18 0.21 1.21
C TRP A 449 -10.67 -0.12 -0.20
N SER A 450 -9.80 -0.57 -1.07
CA SER A 450 -10.13 -0.99 -2.43
C SER A 450 -11.03 -2.23 -2.43
N GLU A 451 -10.70 -3.22 -1.61
CA GLU A 451 -11.51 -4.43 -1.46
C GLU A 451 -12.90 -4.12 -0.90
N TRP A 452 -12.98 -3.24 0.12
CA TRP A 452 -14.27 -2.81 0.65
C TRP A 452 -15.10 -2.03 -0.38
N ARG A 453 -14.50 -1.10 -1.14
CA ARG A 453 -15.20 -0.38 -2.21
C ARG A 453 -15.76 -1.33 -3.28
N ARG A 454 -15.03 -2.40 -3.59
CA ARG A 454 -15.41 -3.43 -4.55
C ARG A 454 -16.54 -4.33 -4.05
N THR A 455 -16.53 -4.72 -2.77
CA THR A 455 -17.39 -5.76 -2.20
C THR A 455 -18.47 -5.22 -1.26
N CYS A 456 -18.28 -4.06 -0.67
CA CYS A 456 -19.09 -3.51 0.42
C CYS A 456 -19.10 -4.38 1.70
N VAL A 457 -18.04 -5.14 1.93
CA VAL A 457 -17.92 -6.01 3.10
C VAL A 457 -16.71 -5.58 3.94
N PRO A 458 -16.89 -5.36 5.25
CA PRO A 458 -18.13 -5.49 6.03
C PRO A 458 -19.09 -4.32 5.78
N GLU A 459 -20.40 -4.64 5.83
CA GLU A 459 -21.50 -3.69 5.58
C GLU A 459 -21.66 -2.68 6.71
N THR A 460 -21.03 -2.94 7.84
CA THR A 460 -21.06 -2.08 9.02
C THR A 460 -20.21 -0.83 8.89
N ILE A 461 -19.30 -0.76 7.90
CA ILE A 461 -18.51 0.43 7.63
C ILE A 461 -19.41 1.58 7.19
N LYS A 462 -19.45 2.64 7.99
CA LYS A 462 -20.28 3.84 7.78
C LYS A 462 -19.56 5.06 8.32
N PRO A 463 -19.85 6.27 7.79
CA PRO A 463 -19.36 7.50 8.39
C PRO A 463 -19.72 7.60 9.87
N GLY A 464 -18.77 8.00 10.67
CA GLY A 464 -18.97 8.23 12.09
C GLY A 464 -19.88 9.45 12.37
N PRO A 465 -20.29 9.65 13.63
CA PRO A 465 -21.29 10.69 14.00
C PRO A 465 -20.89 12.11 13.59
N ALA A 466 -19.59 12.45 13.67
CA ALA A 466 -19.07 13.77 13.33
C ALA A 466 -18.39 13.85 11.96
N ALA A 467 -18.47 12.81 11.13
CA ALA A 467 -17.91 12.83 9.78
C ALA A 467 -18.52 13.97 8.94
N ILE A 468 -17.68 14.66 8.17
CA ILE A 468 -18.07 15.83 7.37
C ILE A 468 -18.98 15.51 6.19
N ILE A 469 -19.06 14.25 5.79
CA ILE A 469 -19.94 13.75 4.73
C ILE A 469 -20.69 12.49 5.19
N ASN A 470 -21.84 12.24 4.58
CA ASN A 470 -22.72 11.12 4.93
C ASN A 470 -22.39 9.82 4.18
N THR A 471 -21.27 9.79 3.47
CA THR A 471 -20.81 8.64 2.68
C THR A 471 -19.34 8.40 2.96
N VAL A 472 -18.93 7.17 3.13
CA VAL A 472 -17.50 6.81 3.20
C VAL A 472 -16.83 7.23 1.89
N PRO A 473 -15.68 7.90 1.94
CA PRO A 473 -14.96 8.35 0.76
C PRO A 473 -14.72 7.24 -0.26
N ARG A 474 -14.86 7.58 -1.54
CA ARG A 474 -14.62 6.69 -2.69
C ARG A 474 -13.31 6.97 -3.39
N ARG A 475 -12.79 8.18 -3.22
CA ARG A 475 -11.51 8.64 -3.75
C ARG A 475 -11.00 9.82 -2.95
N TYR A 476 -9.76 10.21 -3.18
CA TYR A 476 -9.23 11.50 -2.75
C TYR A 476 -9.45 12.56 -3.83
N GLN A 477 -9.44 13.81 -3.43
CA GLN A 477 -9.44 14.94 -4.36
C GLN A 477 -8.05 15.10 -4.98
N TYR A 478 -7.98 15.61 -6.19
CA TYR A 478 -6.72 15.87 -6.88
C TYR A 478 -5.89 16.92 -6.14
N SER A 479 -4.56 16.80 -6.27
CA SER A 479 -3.58 17.75 -5.75
C SER A 479 -3.90 19.16 -6.21
N VAL A 480 -3.92 20.12 -5.27
CA VAL A 480 -4.15 21.56 -5.58
C VAL A 480 -3.05 22.11 -6.48
N ARG A 481 -1.84 21.56 -6.42
CA ARG A 481 -0.73 21.92 -7.31
C ARG A 481 -1.01 21.50 -8.74
N GLU A 482 -1.48 20.29 -8.96
CA GLU A 482 -1.86 19.80 -10.29
C GLU A 482 -3.02 20.63 -10.88
N LEU A 483 -4.04 20.94 -10.10
CA LEU A 483 -5.12 21.83 -10.51
C LEU A 483 -4.63 23.23 -10.92
N SER A 484 -3.48 23.68 -10.39
CA SER A 484 -2.87 24.97 -10.73
C SER A 484 -1.89 24.88 -11.91
N VAL A 485 -1.04 23.84 -11.96
CA VAL A 485 0.09 23.75 -12.89
C VAL A 485 -0.26 22.98 -14.15
N ASN A 486 -1.07 21.92 -14.03
CA ASN A 486 -1.48 21.01 -15.12
C ASN A 486 -3.00 21.03 -15.31
N SER A 487 -3.63 22.18 -15.11
CA SER A 487 -5.09 22.37 -15.01
C SER A 487 -5.86 21.76 -16.18
N GLU A 488 -5.43 21.97 -17.42
CA GLU A 488 -6.10 21.46 -18.62
C GLU A 488 -6.25 19.93 -18.61
N ASN A 489 -5.21 19.22 -18.22
CA ASN A 489 -5.21 17.75 -18.17
C ASN A 489 -6.03 17.22 -16.96
N VAL A 490 -5.97 17.92 -15.82
CA VAL A 490 -6.78 17.56 -14.63
C VAL A 490 -8.25 17.81 -14.90
N GLU A 491 -8.61 18.94 -15.52
CA GLU A 491 -10.00 19.27 -15.88
C GLU A 491 -10.56 18.25 -16.89
N ALA A 492 -9.74 17.78 -17.84
CA ALA A 492 -10.13 16.73 -18.77
C ALA A 492 -10.40 15.40 -18.03
N ALA A 493 -9.61 15.06 -17.00
CA ALA A 493 -9.85 13.89 -16.16
C ALA A 493 -11.14 14.04 -15.35
N ILE A 494 -11.37 15.20 -14.73
CA ILE A 494 -12.60 15.51 -13.98
C ILE A 494 -13.84 15.42 -14.91
N ALA A 495 -13.75 15.98 -16.12
CA ALA A 495 -14.85 15.91 -17.10
C ALA A 495 -15.20 14.45 -17.47
N ARG A 496 -14.22 13.56 -17.50
CA ARG A 496 -14.39 12.13 -17.81
C ARG A 496 -14.84 11.29 -16.63
N GLN A 497 -14.22 11.48 -15.47
CA GLN A 497 -14.42 10.66 -14.27
C GLN A 497 -15.61 11.13 -13.42
N GLY A 498 -15.98 12.41 -13.49
CA GLY A 498 -16.98 13.08 -12.67
C GLY A 498 -16.35 14.11 -11.72
N PRO A 499 -17.18 14.82 -10.92
CA PRO A 499 -16.73 15.88 -10.03
C PRO A 499 -15.59 15.44 -9.12
N ASP A 500 -14.66 16.37 -8.82
CA ASP A 500 -13.55 16.11 -7.91
C ASP A 500 -14.01 16.15 -6.44
N GLU A 501 -14.80 15.14 -6.08
CA GLU A 501 -15.43 14.98 -4.77
C GLU A 501 -15.13 13.60 -4.18
N PHE A 502 -15.14 13.51 -2.85
CA PHE A 502 -14.94 12.23 -2.13
C PHE A 502 -15.96 11.16 -2.49
N THR A 503 -17.13 11.54 -2.97
CA THR A 503 -18.24 10.64 -3.31
C THR A 503 -18.21 10.14 -4.75
N THR A 504 -17.37 10.72 -5.60
CA THR A 504 -17.23 10.32 -7.00
C THR A 504 -16.59 8.93 -7.09
N ARG A 505 -17.27 8.01 -7.76
CA ARG A 505 -16.79 6.62 -7.96
C ARG A 505 -15.78 6.57 -9.11
N MET A 506 -14.83 5.68 -8.98
CA MET A 506 -13.85 5.37 -10.02
C MET A 506 -14.39 4.33 -11.01
N TYR A 507 -13.66 4.09 -12.09
CA TYR A 507 -14.03 3.14 -13.14
C TYR A 507 -14.41 1.76 -12.60
N TRP A 508 -13.60 1.17 -11.72
CA TRP A 508 -13.87 -0.15 -11.16
C TRP A 508 -14.78 -0.12 -9.91
N ASP A 509 -14.95 1.02 -9.25
CA ASP A 509 -15.82 1.18 -8.07
C ASP A 509 -17.28 1.32 -8.52
N THR A 510 -17.79 0.28 -9.10
CA THR A 510 -19.18 0.19 -9.51
C THR A 510 -20.06 -0.17 -8.31
N LYS A 511 -21.37 -0.26 -8.51
CA LYS A 511 -22.28 -0.78 -7.48
C LYS A 511 -21.90 -2.24 -7.21
N PRO A 512 -21.45 -2.59 -5.99
CA PRO A 512 -20.99 -3.95 -5.71
C PRO A 512 -22.07 -4.98 -6.00
N GLU A 513 -21.71 -6.06 -6.64
CA GLU A 513 -22.61 -7.17 -6.98
C GLU A 513 -23.34 -7.74 -5.73
N LEU A 514 -22.63 -7.74 -4.59
CA LEU A 514 -23.14 -8.29 -3.33
C LEU A 514 -23.99 -7.30 -2.51
N ALA A 515 -23.83 -5.99 -2.70
CA ALA A 515 -24.54 -4.98 -1.92
C ALA A 515 -26.07 -5.04 -2.05
N PRO A 516 -26.67 -5.33 -3.23
CA PRO A 516 -28.12 -5.39 -3.38
C PRO A 516 -28.76 -6.59 -2.70
N THR A 517 -28.00 -7.62 -2.34
CA THR A 517 -28.55 -8.88 -1.80
C THR A 517 -28.72 -8.86 -0.29
N TRP A 518 -28.26 -7.78 0.38
CA TRP A 518 -28.36 -7.66 1.83
C TRP A 518 -29.38 -6.61 2.24
N PRO A 519 -30.44 -7.03 2.98
CA PRO A 519 -31.43 -6.09 3.50
C PRO A 519 -30.76 -5.00 4.33
N GLY A 520 -30.96 -3.73 3.95
CA GLY A 520 -30.42 -2.57 4.66
C GLY A 520 -28.97 -2.23 4.36
N ALA A 521 -28.27 -2.92 3.46
CA ALA A 521 -26.91 -2.57 3.05
C ALA A 521 -26.91 -1.30 2.20
N THR A 522 -26.37 -0.22 2.75
CA THR A 522 -26.26 1.08 2.09
C THR A 522 -24.87 1.37 1.54
N CYS A 523 -23.95 0.40 1.63
CA CYS A 523 -22.55 0.47 1.20
C CYS A 523 -21.85 1.80 1.55
N GLY A 524 -21.67 2.02 2.86
CA GLY A 524 -20.94 3.19 3.36
C GLY A 524 -21.75 4.48 3.41
N VAL A 525 -23.05 4.43 3.36
CA VAL A 525 -23.94 5.59 3.57
C VAL A 525 -24.52 5.53 4.98
N ARG A 526 -24.54 6.70 5.68
CA ARG A 526 -25.12 6.88 7.02
C ARG A 526 -26.63 6.77 6.98
#